data_555c847c85ca7cbf29e8ea1cc841e555
#
_entry.id   555c847c85ca7cbf29e8ea1cc841e555
#
_cell.length_a   1.000
_cell.length_b   1.000
_cell.length_c   1.000
_cell.angle_alpha   90.00
_cell.angle_beta   90.00
_cell.angle_gamma   90.00
#
_symmetry.space_group_name_H-M   'P 1'
#
loop_
_entity.id
_entity.type
_entity.pdbx_description
1 polymer ?
#
loop_
_entity_poly.entity_id
_entity_poly.type
_entity_poly.pdbx_seq_one_letter_code
_entity_poly.pdbx_strand_id
1 'polypeptide(L)'
;MPILLFTLAVPGHPAASKQPWVSLDSSGRLVYRALPRGDRIVDFSYAGYRGGGVPLPRVPAVRTVAPSGGDDSAEIQRAIDEVSVLPLNDGFRGAVVLAPGTFQCSATLIIAASGVVLRGSGPLAGGSTIKLTGDPHAAIAISGQQKIQAIGTPAHIVDSYVPSGSQSITLDDASSFAPGDSIRITRITTPQWLHFMGMDKMVRDGKPETWVGDSISTLRTVSERRGNELTLDVPLTDSYDRAFLPPEGAEVTKVDLSGGIEEDGVESLHILAPAREVAFDDPLFRAINLSGLRDGWIRDIYVDDTTEGIDAAGDTARITIEDVIFVHTTSITSPAKPADFALRGSQLLVLRCGSTGNDEFYVITGARNQGPNVVLDSTFKGNGHIQPHQRWATGLLVDNTHVPDGGIDLMNRGEMGSGHGWTMGWGVVWNSSAASLVIQNPPGAANWSIGTSGSELTAPMKIIGVRGRDLGPDLPQGFIESRNHPVLPASLYREQLAERLGPAALKALDP
;
A
#
# COMPACT_ATOMS: atom_id res chain seq x y z
N MET A 1 35.21 49.14 48.55
CA MET A 1 33.85 48.62 48.58
C MET A 1 33.62 47.83 47.27
N PRO A 2 33.53 46.52 47.28
CA PRO A 2 33.17 45.77 46.06
C PRO A 2 31.65 45.66 45.95
N ILE A 3 31.17 45.97 44.76
CA ILE A 3 29.73 45.85 44.37
C ILE A 3 29.46 44.38 43.99
N LEU A 4 28.61 43.72 44.79
CA LEU A 4 28.12 42.38 44.48
C LEU A 4 26.98 42.51 43.46
N LEU A 5 27.20 41.99 42.23
CA LEU A 5 26.10 41.77 41.25
C LEU A 5 25.36 40.47 41.60
N PHE A 6 24.14 40.56 42.03
CA PHE A 6 23.21 39.42 42.11
C PHE A 6 22.60 39.18 40.73
N THR A 7 22.99 38.07 40.09
CA THR A 7 22.24 37.54 38.92
C THR A 7 21.04 36.76 39.42
N LEU A 8 19.84 37.30 39.18
CA LEU A 8 18.57 36.61 39.37
C LEU A 8 18.44 35.55 38.23
N ALA A 9 18.55 34.29 38.60
CA ALA A 9 18.18 33.19 37.71
C ALA A 9 16.65 33.19 37.53
N VAL A 10 16.19 33.47 36.32
CA VAL A 10 14.75 33.31 35.92
C VAL A 10 14.52 31.80 35.84
N PRO A 11 13.55 31.23 36.59
CA PRO A 11 13.20 29.82 36.43
C PRO A 11 12.59 29.63 35.04
N GLY A 12 13.32 28.90 34.18
CA GLY A 12 12.79 28.46 32.91
C GLY A 12 11.51 27.63 33.15
N HIS A 13 10.39 28.09 32.62
CA HIS A 13 9.18 27.25 32.55
C HIS A 13 9.56 25.99 31.74
N PRO A 14 9.31 24.78 32.26
CA PRO A 14 9.45 23.60 31.42
C PRO A 14 8.48 23.78 30.26
N ALA A 15 9.01 23.73 29.03
CA ALA A 15 8.16 23.68 27.84
C ALA A 15 7.21 22.51 28.03
N ALA A 16 5.90 22.79 28.05
CA ALA A 16 4.88 21.75 28.15
C ALA A 16 5.16 20.76 27.02
N SER A 17 5.55 19.54 27.37
CA SER A 17 5.78 18.47 26.41
C SER A 17 4.52 18.28 25.64
N LYS A 18 4.53 18.52 24.31
CA LYS A 18 3.38 18.24 23.45
C LYS A 18 3.06 16.76 23.61
N GLN A 19 1.79 16.45 23.92
CA GLN A 19 1.32 15.06 24.02
C GLN A 19 1.73 14.31 22.72
N PRO A 20 2.29 13.10 22.82
CA PRO A 20 2.65 12.27 21.66
C PRO A 20 1.45 12.06 20.72
N TRP A 21 1.72 11.84 19.44
CA TRP A 21 0.68 11.51 18.46
C TRP A 21 0.01 10.17 18.75
N VAL A 22 0.80 9.20 19.20
CA VAL A 22 0.32 7.92 19.71
C VAL A 22 1.11 7.58 20.98
N SER A 23 0.42 7.10 21.98
CA SER A 23 1.03 6.63 23.23
C SER A 23 0.22 5.46 23.78
N LEU A 24 0.80 4.75 24.74
CA LEU A 24 0.09 3.75 25.54
C LEU A 24 -0.41 4.40 26.84
N ASP A 25 -1.66 4.14 27.21
CA ASP A 25 -2.17 4.52 28.54
C ASP A 25 -1.67 3.56 29.63
N SER A 26 -2.10 3.79 30.87
CA SER A 26 -1.71 2.96 32.00
C SER A 26 -2.23 1.50 31.94
N SER A 27 -3.17 1.21 31.06
CA SER A 27 -3.69 -0.14 30.79
C SER A 27 -3.00 -0.81 29.59
N GLY A 28 -2.07 -0.12 28.94
CA GLY A 28 -1.38 -0.57 27.74
C GLY A 28 -2.18 -0.37 26.44
N ARG A 29 -3.25 0.43 26.45
CA ARG A 29 -4.08 0.71 25.26
C ARG A 29 -3.55 1.92 24.50
N LEU A 30 -3.73 1.90 23.19
CA LEU A 30 -3.36 3.01 22.31
C LEU A 30 -4.25 4.24 22.54
N VAL A 31 -3.59 5.37 22.75
CA VAL A 31 -4.22 6.69 22.82
C VAL A 31 -3.71 7.54 21.68
N TYR A 32 -4.62 8.07 20.89
CA TYR A 32 -4.33 8.88 19.73
C TYR A 32 -4.58 10.36 20.01
N ARG A 33 -3.61 11.19 19.70
CA ARG A 33 -3.83 12.63 19.63
C ARG A 33 -4.52 12.97 18.32
N ALA A 34 -5.67 13.65 18.40
CA ALA A 34 -6.38 14.14 17.21
C ALA A 34 -5.90 15.55 16.83
N LEU A 35 -6.03 15.87 15.55
CA LEU A 35 -5.99 17.22 15.01
C LEU A 35 -7.29 17.97 15.40
N PRO A 36 -7.34 19.30 15.26
CA PRO A 36 -8.50 20.10 15.74
C PRO A 36 -9.86 19.68 15.16
N ARG A 37 -9.90 19.08 13.97
CA ARG A 37 -11.15 18.59 13.33
C ARG A 37 -11.43 17.12 13.55
N GLY A 38 -10.62 16.44 14.38
CA GLY A 38 -10.83 15.03 14.75
C GLY A 38 -9.98 14.04 13.95
N ASP A 39 -9.25 14.47 12.92
CA ASP A 39 -8.34 13.61 12.17
C ASP A 39 -7.26 13.05 13.10
N ARG A 40 -6.92 11.80 12.89
CA ARG A 40 -5.90 11.09 13.68
C ARG A 40 -5.16 10.07 12.83
N ILE A 41 -4.07 9.57 13.35
CA ILE A 41 -3.40 8.40 12.78
C ILE A 41 -4.39 7.25 12.69
N VAL A 42 -4.50 6.67 11.50
CA VAL A 42 -5.48 5.63 11.13
C VAL A 42 -5.13 4.32 11.82
N ASP A 43 -6.13 3.48 12.07
CA ASP A 43 -5.89 2.08 12.42
C ASP A 43 -5.56 1.27 11.17
N PHE A 44 -4.30 0.87 11.06
CA PHE A 44 -3.76 0.11 9.94
C PHE A 44 -3.92 -1.40 10.09
N SER A 45 -4.37 -1.90 11.22
CA SER A 45 -4.44 -3.33 11.53
C SER A 45 -5.32 -4.16 10.59
N TYR A 46 -6.13 -3.48 9.77
CA TYR A 46 -6.98 -4.10 8.75
C TYR A 46 -6.25 -4.49 7.46
N ALA A 47 -4.94 -4.20 7.33
CA ALA A 47 -4.14 -4.63 6.20
C ALA A 47 -3.74 -6.11 6.32
N GLY A 48 -3.69 -6.80 5.17
CA GLY A 48 -3.30 -8.20 5.07
C GLY A 48 -4.46 -9.16 4.82
N TYR A 49 -4.11 -10.41 4.62
CA TYR A 49 -5.03 -11.51 4.33
C TYR A 49 -6.20 -11.55 5.32
N ARG A 50 -7.43 -11.62 4.78
CA ARG A 50 -8.69 -11.59 5.55
C ARG A 50 -8.80 -10.42 6.53
N GLY A 51 -8.13 -9.29 6.23
CA GLY A 51 -8.15 -8.09 7.07
C GLY A 51 -7.14 -8.11 8.21
N GLY A 52 -6.06 -8.89 8.10
CA GLY A 52 -4.96 -8.98 9.06
C GLY A 52 -5.21 -9.90 10.24
N GLY A 53 -4.12 -10.46 10.80
CA GLY A 53 -4.15 -11.31 11.99
C GLY A 53 -4.66 -12.73 11.76
N VAL A 54 -4.85 -13.14 10.51
CA VAL A 54 -5.27 -14.50 10.13
C VAL A 54 -4.06 -15.21 9.52
N PRO A 55 -3.68 -16.41 10.01
CA PRO A 55 -2.58 -17.17 9.43
C PRO A 55 -2.85 -17.53 7.97
N LEU A 56 -1.80 -17.46 7.14
CA LEU A 56 -1.90 -17.91 5.75
C LEU A 56 -2.16 -19.41 5.69
N PRO A 57 -3.07 -19.89 4.83
CA PRO A 57 -3.47 -21.29 4.80
C PRO A 57 -2.38 -22.19 4.23
N ARG A 58 -2.46 -23.48 4.58
CA ARG A 58 -1.65 -24.55 3.98
C ARG A 58 -2.54 -25.39 3.08
N VAL A 59 -2.61 -25.02 1.81
CA VAL A 59 -3.50 -25.67 0.84
C VAL A 59 -2.91 -27.01 0.40
N PRO A 60 -3.68 -28.14 0.41
CA PRO A 60 -3.18 -29.45 -0.03
C PRO A 60 -2.75 -29.45 -1.49
N ALA A 61 -1.65 -30.14 -1.80
CA ALA A 61 -1.22 -30.40 -3.17
C ALA A 61 -2.17 -31.38 -3.87
N VAL A 62 -2.60 -31.04 -5.07
CA VAL A 62 -3.48 -31.91 -5.89
C VAL A 62 -2.91 -32.22 -7.27
N ARG A 63 -1.92 -31.45 -7.71
CA ARG A 63 -1.13 -31.67 -8.92
C ARG A 63 0.33 -31.37 -8.67
N THR A 64 1.20 -32.11 -9.34
CA THR A 64 2.65 -31.85 -9.34
C THR A 64 3.13 -31.84 -10.78
N VAL A 65 3.93 -30.82 -11.12
CA VAL A 65 4.58 -30.66 -12.43
C VAL A 65 6.07 -30.75 -12.25
N ALA A 66 6.77 -31.49 -13.11
CA ALA A 66 8.21 -31.56 -13.16
C ALA A 66 8.74 -30.81 -14.39
N PRO A 67 9.94 -30.20 -14.32
CA PRO A 67 10.49 -29.50 -15.48
C PRO A 67 10.79 -30.46 -16.62
N SER A 68 10.41 -30.09 -17.86
CA SER A 68 10.59 -30.91 -19.06
C SER A 68 11.95 -30.73 -19.72
N GLY A 69 12.65 -29.64 -19.40
CA GLY A 69 13.86 -29.20 -20.11
C GLY A 69 13.60 -28.35 -21.36
N GLY A 70 12.35 -28.22 -21.76
CA GLY A 70 11.86 -27.32 -22.82
C GLY A 70 11.03 -26.18 -22.24
N ASP A 71 10.08 -25.64 -23.03
CA ASP A 71 9.09 -24.65 -22.54
C ASP A 71 8.01 -25.36 -21.74
N ASP A 72 7.93 -25.03 -20.46
CA ASP A 72 7.01 -25.65 -19.48
C ASP A 72 5.71 -24.84 -19.32
N SER A 73 5.56 -23.68 -19.98
CA SER A 73 4.42 -22.77 -19.80
C SER A 73 3.07 -23.49 -19.97
N ALA A 74 2.92 -24.25 -21.07
CA ALA A 74 1.68 -24.93 -21.40
C ALA A 74 1.35 -26.05 -20.40
N GLU A 75 2.35 -26.78 -19.92
CA GLU A 75 2.17 -27.88 -18.98
C GLU A 75 1.75 -27.37 -17.59
N ILE A 76 2.42 -26.30 -17.11
CA ILE A 76 2.05 -25.66 -15.83
C ILE A 76 0.64 -25.06 -15.94
N GLN A 77 0.33 -24.34 -17.03
CA GLN A 77 -0.99 -23.77 -17.24
C GLN A 77 -2.09 -24.84 -17.26
N ARG A 78 -1.84 -25.96 -17.95
CA ARG A 78 -2.78 -27.10 -17.98
C ARG A 78 -3.04 -27.64 -16.56
N ALA A 79 -2.01 -27.74 -15.73
CA ALA A 79 -2.18 -28.17 -14.33
C ALA A 79 -3.00 -27.15 -13.50
N ILE A 80 -2.78 -25.85 -13.72
CA ILE A 80 -3.59 -24.78 -13.11
C ILE A 80 -5.06 -24.88 -13.55
N ASP A 81 -5.30 -25.08 -14.86
CA ASP A 81 -6.65 -25.19 -15.42
C ASP A 81 -7.40 -26.43 -14.89
N GLU A 82 -6.69 -27.57 -14.75
CA GLU A 82 -7.25 -28.79 -14.16
C GLU A 82 -7.67 -28.57 -12.69
N VAL A 83 -6.88 -27.84 -11.90
CA VAL A 83 -7.22 -27.53 -10.50
C VAL A 83 -8.33 -26.50 -10.44
N SER A 84 -8.38 -25.55 -11.36
CA SER A 84 -9.36 -24.46 -11.41
C SER A 84 -10.82 -24.94 -11.59
N VAL A 85 -11.04 -26.15 -12.09
CA VAL A 85 -12.39 -26.74 -12.27
C VAL A 85 -12.77 -27.70 -11.14
N LEU A 86 -11.89 -27.96 -10.18
CA LEU A 86 -12.23 -28.81 -9.03
C LEU A 86 -13.26 -28.11 -8.12
N PRO A 87 -14.08 -28.85 -7.38
CA PRO A 87 -14.96 -28.24 -6.39
C PRO A 87 -14.16 -27.58 -5.27
N LEU A 88 -14.70 -26.49 -4.73
CA LEU A 88 -14.16 -25.85 -3.54
C LEU A 88 -14.35 -26.76 -2.31
N ASN A 89 -13.30 -26.91 -1.52
CA ASN A 89 -13.34 -27.53 -0.20
C ASN A 89 -12.71 -26.58 0.80
N ASP A 90 -13.48 -26.11 1.78
CA ASP A 90 -13.11 -25.07 2.74
C ASP A 90 -12.52 -23.79 2.08
N GLY A 91 -13.04 -23.40 0.93
CA GLY A 91 -12.61 -22.23 0.17
C GLY A 91 -11.50 -22.50 -0.87
N PHE A 92 -10.93 -23.70 -0.92
CA PHE A 92 -9.81 -24.05 -1.79
C PHE A 92 -10.12 -25.15 -2.79
N ARG A 93 -9.51 -25.09 -3.98
CA ARG A 93 -9.50 -26.14 -4.99
C ARG A 93 -8.26 -27.03 -4.89
N GLY A 94 -7.15 -26.44 -4.43
CA GLY A 94 -5.91 -27.15 -4.20
C GLY A 94 -4.68 -26.40 -4.71
N ALA A 95 -3.50 -26.96 -4.43
CA ALA A 95 -2.24 -26.43 -4.91
C ALA A 95 -1.69 -27.24 -6.10
N VAL A 96 -1.20 -26.49 -7.12
CA VAL A 96 -0.30 -26.99 -8.15
C VAL A 96 1.12 -26.83 -7.61
N VAL A 97 1.83 -27.92 -7.46
CA VAL A 97 3.20 -27.94 -6.94
C VAL A 97 4.21 -28.11 -8.09
N LEU A 98 5.15 -27.19 -8.18
CA LEU A 98 6.30 -27.31 -9.06
C LEU A 98 7.39 -28.11 -8.34
N ALA A 99 7.81 -29.24 -8.92
CA ALA A 99 8.91 -30.06 -8.41
C ALA A 99 10.24 -29.26 -8.43
N PRO A 100 11.25 -29.67 -7.67
CA PRO A 100 12.57 -29.06 -7.75
C PRO A 100 13.12 -29.05 -9.17
N GLY A 101 13.68 -27.89 -9.59
CA GLY A 101 14.30 -27.70 -10.91
C GLY A 101 13.94 -26.38 -11.57
N THR A 102 14.40 -26.20 -12.80
CA THR A 102 14.19 -24.97 -13.56
C THR A 102 13.16 -25.21 -14.66
N PHE A 103 12.07 -24.45 -14.60
CA PHE A 103 11.00 -24.41 -15.58
C PHE A 103 11.24 -23.22 -16.52
N GLN A 104 11.40 -23.45 -17.82
CA GLN A 104 11.47 -22.38 -18.79
C GLN A 104 10.05 -21.96 -19.15
N CYS A 105 9.74 -20.68 -19.01
CA CYS A 105 8.40 -20.15 -19.29
C CYS A 105 8.49 -18.99 -20.29
N SER A 106 7.88 -19.16 -21.45
CA SER A 106 7.79 -18.13 -22.50
C SER A 106 6.44 -17.40 -22.50
N ALA A 107 5.54 -17.76 -21.58
CA ALA A 107 4.23 -17.15 -21.44
C ALA A 107 3.82 -17.00 -19.95
N THR A 108 2.94 -16.06 -19.70
CA THR A 108 2.37 -15.81 -18.37
C THR A 108 1.55 -17.01 -17.88
N LEU A 109 1.79 -17.45 -16.66
CA LEU A 109 0.95 -18.42 -15.95
C LEU A 109 -0.23 -17.70 -15.31
N ILE A 110 -1.45 -18.11 -15.63
CA ILE A 110 -2.68 -17.40 -15.24
C ILE A 110 -3.49 -18.24 -14.25
N ILE A 111 -3.79 -17.66 -13.09
CA ILE A 111 -4.77 -18.16 -12.12
C ILE A 111 -5.99 -17.26 -12.22
N ALA A 112 -7.15 -17.83 -12.64
CA ALA A 112 -8.38 -17.07 -12.87
C ALA A 112 -9.61 -17.68 -12.17
N ALA A 113 -9.38 -18.54 -11.17
CA ALA A 113 -10.44 -19.19 -10.40
C ALA A 113 -10.06 -19.19 -8.92
N SER A 114 -11.01 -18.86 -8.04
CA SER A 114 -10.80 -18.83 -6.58
C SER A 114 -10.30 -20.15 -6.02
N GLY A 115 -9.44 -20.09 -5.01
CA GLY A 115 -8.98 -21.22 -4.23
C GLY A 115 -7.86 -22.02 -4.87
N VAL A 116 -7.11 -21.46 -5.79
CA VAL A 116 -5.96 -22.09 -6.48
C VAL A 116 -4.65 -21.53 -5.98
N VAL A 117 -3.71 -22.41 -5.65
CA VAL A 117 -2.36 -22.04 -5.20
C VAL A 117 -1.32 -22.59 -6.15
N LEU A 118 -0.40 -21.74 -6.60
CA LEU A 118 0.83 -22.16 -7.28
C LEU A 118 1.97 -22.18 -6.27
N ARG A 119 2.55 -23.36 -6.02
CA ARG A 119 3.60 -23.56 -5.02
C ARG A 119 4.83 -24.21 -5.64
N GLY A 120 6.00 -23.61 -5.39
CA GLY A 120 7.28 -24.26 -5.64
C GLY A 120 7.72 -25.17 -4.53
N SER A 121 8.94 -25.69 -4.66
CA SER A 121 9.63 -26.54 -3.67
C SER A 121 10.65 -25.75 -2.85
N GLY A 122 10.56 -24.42 -2.86
CA GLY A 122 11.44 -23.48 -2.20
C GLY A 122 12.04 -22.47 -3.19
N PRO A 123 12.40 -21.26 -2.71
CA PRO A 123 12.90 -20.17 -3.59
C PRO A 123 14.43 -20.22 -3.79
N LEU A 124 15.15 -21.08 -3.06
CA LEU A 124 16.61 -21.13 -3.08
C LEU A 124 17.12 -22.37 -3.83
N ALA A 125 18.45 -22.53 -3.89
CA ALA A 125 19.10 -23.64 -4.57
C ALA A 125 18.53 -25.00 -4.15
N GLY A 126 18.14 -25.81 -5.13
CA GLY A 126 17.44 -27.08 -4.92
C GLY A 126 15.92 -26.97 -4.86
N GLY A 127 15.35 -25.76 -4.95
CA GLY A 127 13.92 -25.52 -5.07
C GLY A 127 13.45 -25.42 -6.52
N SER A 128 12.37 -24.65 -6.76
CA SER A 128 11.74 -24.49 -8.06
C SER A 128 12.00 -23.08 -8.61
N THR A 129 12.55 -22.99 -9.82
CA THR A 129 12.81 -21.73 -10.52
C THR A 129 11.94 -21.62 -11.77
N ILE A 130 11.13 -20.57 -11.87
CA ILE A 130 10.49 -20.13 -13.11
C ILE A 130 11.45 -19.18 -13.82
N LYS A 131 12.07 -19.65 -14.90
CA LYS A 131 12.97 -18.84 -15.73
C LYS A 131 12.19 -18.29 -16.91
N LEU A 132 12.07 -16.95 -16.97
CA LEU A 132 11.39 -16.27 -18.05
C LEU A 132 12.22 -16.31 -19.33
N THR A 133 11.57 -16.63 -20.43
CA THR A 133 12.18 -16.74 -21.76
C THR A 133 11.26 -16.05 -22.80
N GLY A 134 11.72 -15.92 -24.04
CA GLY A 134 10.93 -15.31 -25.10
C GLY A 134 10.74 -13.79 -24.93
N ASP A 135 9.59 -13.29 -25.39
CA ASP A 135 9.23 -11.87 -25.29
C ASP A 135 8.88 -11.51 -23.85
N PRO A 136 9.11 -10.27 -23.42
CA PRO A 136 8.79 -9.84 -22.07
C PRO A 136 7.31 -10.00 -21.70
N HIS A 137 7.07 -10.64 -20.56
CA HIS A 137 5.75 -10.93 -20.00
C HIS A 137 5.81 -11.00 -18.46
N ALA A 138 4.67 -11.11 -17.80
CA ALA A 138 4.63 -11.42 -16.36
C ALA A 138 4.86 -12.92 -16.15
N ALA A 139 5.62 -13.32 -15.11
CA ALA A 139 5.77 -14.73 -14.78
C ALA A 139 4.41 -15.32 -14.40
N ILE A 140 3.68 -14.65 -13.50
CA ILE A 140 2.41 -15.13 -12.96
C ILE A 140 1.40 -13.97 -12.94
N ALA A 141 0.14 -14.27 -13.29
CA ALA A 141 -0.98 -13.37 -13.11
C ALA A 141 -2.11 -14.09 -12.32
N ILE A 142 -2.51 -13.50 -11.19
CA ILE A 142 -3.77 -13.87 -10.51
C ILE A 142 -4.80 -12.84 -10.95
N SER A 143 -5.81 -13.26 -11.74
CA SER A 143 -6.63 -12.33 -12.50
C SER A 143 -8.11 -12.63 -12.41
N GLY A 144 -8.80 -11.99 -11.48
CA GLY A 144 -10.26 -11.90 -11.44
C GLY A 144 -10.78 -10.82 -12.40
N GLN A 145 -12.05 -10.94 -12.77
CA GLN A 145 -12.76 -9.98 -13.63
C GLN A 145 -13.76 -9.19 -12.79
N GLN A 146 -13.25 -8.47 -11.76
CA GLN A 146 -14.13 -7.78 -10.82
C GLN A 146 -14.96 -6.70 -11.52
N LYS A 147 -16.27 -6.76 -11.31
CA LYS A 147 -17.25 -5.76 -11.74
C LYS A 147 -17.88 -5.11 -10.52
N ILE A 148 -18.04 -3.81 -10.56
CA ILE A 148 -18.69 -3.01 -9.52
C ILE A 148 -19.96 -2.42 -10.13
N GLN A 149 -21.10 -2.96 -9.75
CA GLN A 149 -22.40 -2.51 -10.26
C GLN A 149 -23.14 -1.73 -9.17
N ALA A 150 -23.54 -0.49 -9.47
CA ALA A 150 -24.36 0.31 -8.56
C ALA A 150 -25.76 -0.28 -8.41
N ILE A 151 -26.29 -0.29 -7.18
CA ILE A 151 -27.63 -0.77 -6.83
C ILE A 151 -28.42 0.38 -6.19
N GLY A 152 -29.60 0.65 -6.73
CA GLY A 152 -30.50 1.65 -6.18
C GLY A 152 -30.05 3.09 -6.40
N THR A 153 -30.61 4.00 -5.61
CA THR A 153 -30.31 5.43 -5.64
C THR A 153 -29.17 5.72 -4.65
N PRO A 154 -28.17 6.52 -5.04
CA PRO A 154 -27.14 6.97 -4.10
C PRO A 154 -27.73 7.81 -2.96
N ALA A 155 -27.11 7.72 -1.79
CA ALA A 155 -27.28 8.65 -0.68
C ALA A 155 -26.03 9.53 -0.55
N HIS A 156 -26.08 10.59 0.28
CA HIS A 156 -24.98 11.52 0.43
C HIS A 156 -24.60 11.69 1.89
N ILE A 157 -23.29 11.89 2.14
CA ILE A 157 -22.78 12.21 3.47
C ILE A 157 -23.20 13.63 3.83
N VAL A 158 -23.94 13.78 4.95
CA VAL A 158 -24.43 15.08 5.43
C VAL A 158 -23.56 15.70 6.52
N ASP A 159 -22.60 14.97 7.05
CA ASP A 159 -21.63 15.49 8.02
C ASP A 159 -20.93 16.71 7.43
N SER A 160 -20.73 17.75 8.22
CA SER A 160 -19.94 18.93 7.81
C SER A 160 -18.48 18.58 7.59
N TYR A 161 -18.01 17.56 8.28
CA TYR A 161 -16.66 17.01 8.16
C TYR A 161 -16.62 15.58 8.67
N VAL A 162 -16.08 14.67 7.85
CA VAL A 162 -15.73 13.31 8.27
C VAL A 162 -14.21 13.25 8.40
N PRO A 163 -13.67 13.05 9.61
CA PRO A 163 -12.21 13.01 9.79
C PRO A 163 -11.59 11.73 9.26
N SER A 164 -10.33 11.81 8.83
CA SER A 164 -9.50 10.63 8.60
C SER A 164 -9.39 9.79 9.87
N GLY A 165 -9.51 8.47 9.74
CA GLY A 165 -9.57 7.52 10.87
C GLY A 165 -10.99 7.28 11.40
N SER A 166 -12.04 7.90 10.81
CA SER A 166 -13.43 7.62 11.15
C SER A 166 -13.90 6.28 10.57
N GLN A 167 -14.72 5.56 11.33
CA GLN A 167 -15.50 4.42 10.84
C GLN A 167 -17.00 4.76 10.79
N SER A 168 -17.42 6.00 11.07
CA SER A 168 -18.82 6.41 11.08
C SER A 168 -19.05 7.54 10.10
N ILE A 169 -20.15 7.46 9.36
CA ILE A 169 -20.66 8.48 8.45
C ILE A 169 -22.17 8.61 8.62
N THR A 170 -22.69 9.85 8.48
CA THR A 170 -24.13 10.11 8.52
C THR A 170 -24.63 10.42 7.11
N LEU A 171 -25.69 9.76 6.69
CA LEU A 171 -26.31 9.95 5.36
C LEU A 171 -27.59 10.79 5.45
N ASP A 172 -27.96 11.40 4.35
CA ASP A 172 -29.27 12.04 4.17
C ASP A 172 -30.40 11.01 4.26
N ASP A 173 -30.23 9.83 3.68
CA ASP A 173 -31.12 8.67 3.83
C ASP A 173 -30.33 7.36 3.81
N ALA A 174 -30.28 6.66 4.95
CA ALA A 174 -29.63 5.35 5.06
C ALA A 174 -30.63 4.18 5.01
N SER A 175 -31.91 4.41 4.69
CA SER A 175 -32.97 3.38 4.80
C SER A 175 -32.74 2.16 3.90
N SER A 176 -32.06 2.34 2.76
CA SER A 176 -31.73 1.27 1.80
C SER A 176 -30.50 0.45 2.14
N PHE A 177 -29.70 0.86 3.16
CA PHE A 177 -28.48 0.20 3.56
C PHE A 177 -28.69 -0.72 4.75
N ALA A 178 -27.98 -1.85 4.76
CA ALA A 178 -28.02 -2.85 5.84
C ALA A 178 -26.60 -3.37 6.15
N PRO A 179 -26.37 -3.91 7.37
CA PRO A 179 -25.14 -4.62 7.67
C PRO A 179 -24.84 -5.72 6.64
N GLY A 180 -23.60 -5.79 6.18
CA GLY A 180 -23.16 -6.70 5.12
C GLY A 180 -23.19 -6.09 3.71
N ASP A 181 -23.85 -4.97 3.49
CA ASP A 181 -23.85 -4.31 2.18
C ASP A 181 -22.47 -3.78 1.82
N SER A 182 -22.02 -4.07 0.62
CA SER A 182 -20.86 -3.39 0.02
C SER A 182 -21.28 -2.01 -0.48
N ILE A 183 -20.51 -1.00 -0.14
CA ILE A 183 -20.74 0.38 -0.54
C ILE A 183 -19.52 0.99 -1.18
N ARG A 184 -19.74 1.88 -2.12
CA ARG A 184 -18.73 2.76 -2.70
C ARG A 184 -18.98 4.18 -2.22
N ILE A 185 -17.99 4.76 -1.53
CA ILE A 185 -17.99 6.16 -1.12
C ILE A 185 -17.19 6.92 -2.16
N THR A 186 -17.78 7.94 -2.78
CA THR A 186 -17.19 8.72 -3.87
C THR A 186 -17.11 10.18 -3.50
N ARG A 187 -15.89 10.73 -3.46
CA ARG A 187 -15.63 12.16 -3.45
C ARG A 187 -15.56 12.64 -4.88
N ILE A 188 -16.42 13.58 -5.25
CA ILE A 188 -16.29 14.32 -6.50
C ILE A 188 -15.17 15.35 -6.33
N THR A 189 -14.29 15.43 -7.31
CA THR A 189 -13.18 16.38 -7.34
C THR A 189 -13.70 17.73 -7.82
N THR A 190 -13.82 18.68 -6.90
CA THR A 190 -14.31 20.02 -7.23
C THR A 190 -13.16 20.99 -7.56
N PRO A 191 -13.38 22.02 -8.39
CA PRO A 191 -12.38 23.06 -8.63
C PRO A 191 -11.91 23.75 -7.34
N GLN A 192 -12.80 23.91 -6.35
CA GLN A 192 -12.48 24.49 -5.06
C GLN A 192 -11.48 23.63 -4.28
N TRP A 193 -11.67 22.30 -4.30
CA TRP A 193 -10.72 21.39 -3.67
C TRP A 193 -9.37 21.37 -4.39
N LEU A 194 -9.35 21.34 -5.72
CA LEU A 194 -8.11 21.41 -6.51
C LEU A 194 -7.32 22.70 -6.22
N HIS A 195 -8.03 23.83 -6.14
CA HIS A 195 -7.43 25.11 -5.78
C HIS A 195 -6.87 25.11 -4.35
N PHE A 196 -7.64 24.59 -3.39
CA PHE A 196 -7.21 24.46 -2.00
C PHE A 196 -5.94 23.59 -1.87
N MET A 197 -5.86 22.51 -2.64
CA MET A 197 -4.69 21.63 -2.70
C MET A 197 -3.50 22.25 -3.46
N GLY A 198 -3.69 23.39 -4.13
CA GLY A 198 -2.69 24.03 -5.00
C GLY A 198 -2.37 23.23 -6.27
N MET A 199 -3.34 22.42 -6.73
CA MET A 199 -3.17 21.49 -7.86
C MET A 199 -3.94 21.90 -9.12
N ASP A 200 -4.55 23.08 -9.12
CA ASP A 200 -5.35 23.63 -10.22
C ASP A 200 -4.55 24.29 -11.33
N LYS A 201 -3.24 24.47 -11.12
CA LYS A 201 -2.34 25.19 -12.05
C LYS A 201 -1.17 24.35 -12.56
N MET A 202 -1.28 23.05 -12.46
CA MET A 202 -0.23 22.18 -12.99
C MET A 202 -0.19 22.26 -14.52
N VAL A 203 1.03 22.39 -15.05
CA VAL A 203 1.27 22.50 -16.49
C VAL A 203 2.41 21.55 -16.88
N ARG A 204 2.21 20.78 -17.94
CA ARG A 204 3.25 19.98 -18.57
C ARG A 204 3.36 20.33 -20.03
N ASP A 205 4.57 20.64 -20.48
CA ASP A 205 4.86 21.00 -21.87
C ASP A 205 3.90 22.10 -22.41
N GLY A 206 3.56 23.09 -21.56
CA GLY A 206 2.67 24.19 -21.87
C GLY A 206 1.17 23.83 -21.89
N LYS A 207 0.79 22.60 -21.49
CA LYS A 207 -0.60 22.16 -21.41
C LYS A 207 -1.02 21.95 -19.96
N PRO A 208 -2.25 22.38 -19.59
CA PRO A 208 -2.80 22.06 -18.28
C PRO A 208 -2.88 20.54 -18.05
N GLU A 209 -2.50 20.11 -16.85
CA GLU A 209 -2.60 18.73 -16.42
C GLU A 209 -3.67 18.54 -15.35
N THR A 210 -4.44 17.47 -15.46
CA THR A 210 -5.42 17.08 -14.45
C THR A 210 -4.76 16.20 -13.40
N TRP A 211 -4.73 16.67 -12.15
CA TRP A 211 -4.08 15.92 -11.06
C TRP A 211 -4.76 14.58 -10.75
N VAL A 212 -6.03 14.57 -10.37
CA VAL A 212 -6.71 13.36 -9.83
C VAL A 212 -7.91 12.89 -10.66
N GLY A 213 -8.26 13.55 -11.76
CA GLY A 213 -9.48 13.26 -12.52
C GLY A 213 -10.75 13.71 -11.76
N ASP A 214 -11.90 13.14 -12.13
CA ASP A 214 -13.22 13.65 -11.72
C ASP A 214 -13.66 13.18 -10.33
N SER A 215 -13.09 12.10 -9.81
CA SER A 215 -13.48 11.54 -8.51
C SER A 215 -12.43 10.64 -7.88
N ILE A 216 -12.58 10.44 -6.57
CA ILE A 216 -11.82 9.49 -5.76
C ILE A 216 -12.83 8.62 -5.02
N SER A 217 -12.68 7.30 -5.11
CA SER A 217 -13.62 6.36 -4.49
C SER A 217 -12.91 5.35 -3.60
N THR A 218 -13.62 4.90 -2.57
CA THR A 218 -13.22 3.77 -1.74
C THR A 218 -14.37 2.80 -1.55
N LEU A 219 -14.06 1.50 -1.47
CA LEU A 219 -15.02 0.45 -1.13
C LEU A 219 -14.96 0.17 0.37
N ARG A 220 -16.14 0.00 0.98
CA ARG A 220 -16.30 -0.42 2.38
C ARG A 220 -17.49 -1.36 2.50
N THR A 221 -17.59 -2.06 3.62
CA THR A 221 -18.77 -2.85 3.98
C THR A 221 -19.45 -2.18 5.17
N VAL A 222 -20.75 -2.11 5.16
CA VAL A 222 -21.54 -1.63 6.31
C VAL A 222 -21.48 -2.69 7.40
N SER A 223 -20.92 -2.36 8.56
CA SER A 223 -20.90 -3.25 9.73
C SER A 223 -22.13 -3.05 10.63
N GLU A 224 -22.61 -1.81 10.74
CA GLU A 224 -23.80 -1.46 11.53
C GLU A 224 -24.53 -0.28 10.92
N ARG A 225 -25.87 -0.20 11.15
CA ARG A 225 -26.68 0.97 10.85
C ARG A 225 -27.53 1.37 12.06
N ARG A 226 -27.47 2.64 12.42
CA ARG A 226 -28.31 3.26 13.46
C ARG A 226 -28.99 4.52 12.92
N GLY A 227 -30.26 4.38 12.54
CA GLY A 227 -30.95 5.48 11.83
C GLY A 227 -30.27 5.80 10.51
N ASN A 228 -29.77 7.03 10.37
CA ASN A 228 -29.02 7.50 9.21
C ASN A 228 -27.49 7.38 9.37
N GLU A 229 -26.99 6.90 10.48
CA GLU A 229 -25.59 6.65 10.71
C GLU A 229 -25.21 5.23 10.25
N LEU A 230 -24.15 5.12 9.45
CA LEU A 230 -23.51 3.87 9.07
C LEU A 230 -22.16 3.73 9.77
N THR A 231 -21.89 2.55 10.33
CA THR A 231 -20.56 2.15 10.76
C THR A 231 -19.92 1.28 9.69
N LEU A 232 -18.66 1.57 9.34
CA LEU A 232 -17.90 0.90 8.30
C LEU A 232 -17.04 -0.23 8.90
N ASP A 233 -16.77 -1.25 8.12
CA ASP A 233 -15.88 -2.36 8.46
C ASP A 233 -14.41 -1.92 8.68
N VAL A 234 -13.94 -0.95 7.89
CA VAL A 234 -12.56 -0.43 7.88
C VAL A 234 -12.58 1.10 7.98
N PRO A 235 -11.71 1.72 8.79
CA PRO A 235 -11.62 3.18 8.87
C PRO A 235 -11.39 3.84 7.51
N LEU A 236 -11.93 5.03 7.33
CA LEU A 236 -11.61 5.90 6.20
C LEU A 236 -10.19 6.43 6.37
N THR A 237 -9.41 6.33 5.30
CA THR A 237 -8.03 6.84 5.27
C THR A 237 -7.92 8.24 4.69
N ASP A 238 -9.04 8.82 4.27
CA ASP A 238 -9.14 10.21 3.82
C ASP A 238 -10.17 10.96 4.65
N SER A 239 -10.15 12.29 4.62
CA SER A 239 -11.15 13.15 5.25
C SER A 239 -12.13 13.70 4.21
N TYR A 240 -13.37 13.94 4.59
CA TYR A 240 -14.39 14.51 3.70
C TYR A 240 -14.87 15.84 4.28
N ASP A 241 -14.45 16.94 3.66
CA ASP A 241 -14.84 18.29 4.04
C ASP A 241 -15.93 18.81 3.12
N ARG A 242 -17.12 19.02 3.66
CA ARG A 242 -18.28 19.51 2.89
C ARG A 242 -18.01 20.84 2.20
N ALA A 243 -17.10 21.67 2.72
CA ALA A 243 -16.72 22.94 2.08
C ALA A 243 -16.10 22.76 0.69
N PHE A 244 -15.57 21.57 0.40
CA PHE A 244 -14.91 21.23 -0.87
C PHE A 244 -15.64 20.15 -1.68
N LEU A 245 -16.85 19.77 -1.27
CA LEU A 245 -17.70 18.81 -1.96
C LEU A 245 -18.84 19.51 -2.70
N PRO A 246 -19.56 18.83 -3.62
CA PRO A 246 -20.83 19.31 -4.10
C PRO A 246 -21.81 19.62 -2.95
N PRO A 247 -22.83 20.46 -3.16
CA PRO A 247 -23.79 20.83 -2.11
C PRO A 247 -24.48 19.62 -1.44
N GLU A 248 -24.65 18.54 -2.18
CA GLU A 248 -25.25 17.29 -1.69
C GLU A 248 -24.30 16.53 -0.73
N GLY A 249 -22.99 16.64 -0.92
CA GLY A 249 -21.97 15.92 -0.15
C GLY A 249 -21.21 14.89 -0.98
N ALA A 250 -20.48 14.00 -0.31
CA ALA A 250 -19.88 12.82 -0.95
C ALA A 250 -20.95 11.75 -1.16
N GLU A 251 -20.93 11.12 -2.34
CA GLU A 251 -21.89 10.09 -2.72
C GLU A 251 -21.57 8.74 -2.04
N VAL A 252 -22.60 8.07 -1.56
CA VAL A 252 -22.53 6.69 -1.03
C VAL A 252 -23.49 5.82 -1.82
N THR A 253 -22.94 4.89 -2.58
CA THR A 253 -23.71 4.00 -3.45
C THR A 253 -23.56 2.55 -2.97
N LYS A 254 -24.68 1.84 -2.76
CA LYS A 254 -24.66 0.39 -2.59
C LYS A 254 -24.20 -0.26 -3.88
N VAL A 255 -23.32 -1.25 -3.79
CA VAL A 255 -22.76 -1.92 -4.96
C VAL A 255 -22.84 -3.44 -4.84
N ASP A 256 -23.04 -4.08 -5.98
CA ASP A 256 -22.79 -5.50 -6.17
C ASP A 256 -21.37 -5.71 -6.69
N LEU A 257 -20.66 -6.67 -6.10
CA LEU A 257 -19.32 -7.05 -6.49
C LEU A 257 -19.37 -8.46 -7.09
N SER A 258 -19.03 -8.60 -8.34
CA SER A 258 -19.06 -9.90 -9.04
C SER A 258 -17.80 -10.10 -9.90
N GLY A 259 -17.50 -11.34 -10.26
CA GLY A 259 -16.40 -11.71 -11.15
C GLY A 259 -15.00 -11.56 -10.54
N GLY A 260 -14.87 -11.14 -9.29
CA GLY A 260 -13.63 -11.22 -8.52
C GLY A 260 -13.35 -12.66 -8.11
N ILE A 261 -12.10 -12.92 -7.75
CA ILE A 261 -11.62 -14.20 -7.20
C ILE A 261 -11.04 -13.99 -5.81
N GLU A 262 -10.95 -15.07 -5.04
CA GLU A 262 -10.47 -15.04 -3.66
C GLU A 262 -9.76 -16.33 -3.27
N GLU A 263 -8.98 -16.26 -2.18
CA GLU A 263 -8.29 -17.42 -1.61
C GLU A 263 -7.24 -18.03 -2.56
N ASP A 264 -6.53 -17.16 -3.31
CA ASP A 264 -5.48 -17.57 -4.22
C ASP A 264 -4.11 -17.17 -3.70
N GLY A 265 -3.08 -17.98 -4.01
CA GLY A 265 -1.75 -17.71 -3.56
C GLY A 265 -0.63 -18.18 -4.49
N VAL A 266 0.52 -17.52 -4.38
CA VAL A 266 1.80 -17.94 -4.98
C VAL A 266 2.83 -18.07 -3.89
N GLU A 267 3.53 -19.20 -3.82
CA GLU A 267 4.43 -19.46 -2.69
C GLU A 267 5.63 -20.35 -3.01
N SER A 268 6.72 -20.12 -2.28
CA SER A 268 7.91 -21.00 -2.21
C SER A 268 8.58 -21.25 -3.57
N LEU A 269 8.84 -20.22 -4.35
CA LEU A 269 9.48 -20.33 -5.66
C LEU A 269 10.42 -19.17 -5.99
N HIS A 270 11.30 -19.41 -6.98
CA HIS A 270 12.19 -18.43 -7.55
C HIS A 270 11.69 -17.99 -8.92
N ILE A 271 11.66 -16.68 -9.19
CA ILE A 271 11.38 -16.09 -10.50
C ILE A 271 12.68 -15.48 -11.01
N LEU A 272 13.15 -15.94 -12.16
CA LEU A 272 14.37 -15.46 -12.78
C LEU A 272 14.08 -14.86 -14.16
N ALA A 273 14.26 -13.55 -14.31
CA ALA A 273 14.20 -12.87 -15.59
C ALA A 273 15.59 -12.64 -16.18
N PRO A 274 15.72 -12.48 -17.51
CA PRO A 274 16.96 -12.04 -18.11
C PRO A 274 17.32 -10.64 -17.65
N ALA A 275 18.54 -10.45 -17.12
CA ALA A 275 19.10 -9.15 -16.81
C ALA A 275 19.23 -8.32 -18.10
N ARG A 276 18.57 -7.17 -18.18
CA ARG A 276 18.59 -6.29 -19.35
C ARG A 276 18.32 -4.83 -18.99
N GLU A 277 18.94 -3.92 -19.73
CA GLU A 277 18.54 -2.53 -19.72
C GLU A 277 17.25 -2.37 -20.52
N VAL A 278 16.32 -1.53 -20.06
CA VAL A 278 15.05 -1.25 -20.73
C VAL A 278 14.84 0.25 -20.88
N ALA A 279 14.30 0.67 -22.00
CA ALA A 279 13.81 2.03 -22.23
C ALA A 279 12.38 2.20 -21.69
N PHE A 280 11.89 3.44 -21.68
CA PHE A 280 10.58 3.79 -21.12
C PHE A 280 9.41 3.02 -21.77
N ASP A 281 9.45 2.85 -23.09
CA ASP A 281 8.37 2.22 -23.86
C ASP A 281 8.66 0.74 -24.18
N ASP A 282 9.76 0.18 -23.67
CA ASP A 282 10.08 -1.22 -23.92
C ASP A 282 9.11 -2.13 -23.14
N PRO A 283 8.75 -3.28 -23.71
CA PRO A 283 8.05 -4.33 -22.99
C PRO A 283 8.89 -4.83 -21.80
N LEU A 284 8.24 -5.11 -20.68
CA LEU A 284 8.86 -5.41 -19.39
C LEU A 284 8.61 -6.85 -18.97
N PHE A 285 9.64 -7.52 -18.43
CA PHE A 285 9.44 -8.71 -17.59
C PHE A 285 8.93 -8.29 -16.22
N ARG A 286 7.86 -8.93 -15.77
CA ARG A 286 7.23 -8.69 -14.47
C ARG A 286 7.23 -9.96 -13.63
N ALA A 287 7.30 -9.80 -12.31
CA ALA A 287 7.21 -10.96 -11.45
C ALA A 287 5.75 -11.43 -11.34
N ILE A 288 4.89 -10.70 -10.62
CA ILE A 288 3.52 -11.15 -10.33
C ILE A 288 2.54 -9.98 -10.48
N ASN A 289 1.49 -10.19 -11.27
CA ASN A 289 0.38 -9.25 -11.39
C ASN A 289 -0.84 -9.77 -10.66
N LEU A 290 -1.49 -8.91 -9.85
CA LEU A 290 -2.72 -9.22 -9.14
C LEU A 290 -3.82 -8.26 -9.58
N SER A 291 -4.98 -8.79 -9.96
CA SER A 291 -6.16 -8.00 -10.31
C SER A 291 -7.44 -8.73 -9.91
N GLY A 292 -8.46 -7.99 -9.46
CA GLY A 292 -9.74 -8.57 -9.05
C GLY A 292 -9.63 -9.64 -7.96
N LEU A 293 -8.57 -9.59 -7.16
CA LEU A 293 -8.26 -10.57 -6.10
C LEU A 293 -8.56 -9.99 -4.73
N ARG A 294 -9.25 -10.77 -3.92
CA ARG A 294 -9.48 -10.52 -2.49
C ARG A 294 -9.01 -11.71 -1.67
N ASP A 295 -8.47 -11.45 -0.48
CA ASP A 295 -8.02 -12.52 0.42
C ASP A 295 -6.99 -13.44 -0.23
N GLY A 296 -5.90 -12.86 -0.73
CA GLY A 296 -4.83 -13.59 -1.37
C GLY A 296 -3.47 -13.43 -0.67
N TRP A 297 -2.48 -14.17 -1.13
CA TRP A 297 -1.12 -14.04 -0.60
C TRP A 297 -0.04 -14.35 -1.62
N ILE A 298 1.12 -13.73 -1.38
CA ILE A 298 2.40 -14.03 -2.02
C ILE A 298 3.39 -14.26 -0.89
N ARG A 299 4.03 -15.42 -0.81
CA ARG A 299 5.00 -15.68 0.27
C ARG A 299 6.19 -16.53 -0.17
N ASP A 300 7.33 -16.29 0.49
CA ASP A 300 8.54 -17.09 0.31
C ASP A 300 8.97 -17.13 -1.17
N ILE A 301 9.15 -15.93 -1.76
CA ILE A 301 9.51 -15.73 -3.17
C ILE A 301 10.86 -15.04 -3.28
N TYR A 302 11.71 -15.53 -4.16
CA TYR A 302 12.93 -14.86 -4.57
C TYR A 302 12.83 -14.44 -6.03
N VAL A 303 13.20 -13.21 -6.36
CA VAL A 303 13.04 -12.65 -7.71
C VAL A 303 14.33 -12.00 -8.18
N ASP A 304 14.85 -12.46 -9.31
CA ASP A 304 16.02 -11.87 -9.98
C ASP A 304 15.59 -11.12 -11.25
N ASP A 305 16.06 -9.89 -11.38
CA ASP A 305 16.11 -9.06 -12.59
C ASP A 305 14.79 -8.84 -13.35
N THR A 306 13.63 -9.04 -12.70
CA THR A 306 12.38 -8.54 -13.29
C THR A 306 12.40 -7.01 -13.30
N THR A 307 11.88 -6.40 -14.37
CA THR A 307 11.83 -4.93 -14.47
C THR A 307 10.72 -4.36 -13.57
N GLU A 308 9.60 -5.06 -13.41
CA GLU A 308 8.58 -4.76 -12.42
C GLU A 308 8.38 -5.99 -11.50
N GLY A 309 8.14 -5.72 -10.23
CA GLY A 309 7.97 -6.74 -9.21
C GLY A 309 6.52 -7.23 -9.08
N ILE A 310 5.92 -7.03 -7.92
CA ILE A 310 4.53 -7.38 -7.61
C ILE A 310 3.64 -6.16 -7.79
N ASP A 311 2.72 -6.20 -8.75
CA ASP A 311 1.72 -5.16 -8.97
C ASP A 311 0.34 -5.64 -8.47
N ALA A 312 -0.10 -5.11 -7.33
CA ALA A 312 -1.44 -5.31 -6.80
C ALA A 312 -2.36 -4.18 -7.30
N ALA A 313 -3.14 -4.45 -8.33
CA ALA A 313 -4.02 -3.49 -8.99
C ALA A 313 -5.08 -2.88 -8.05
N GLY A 314 -5.71 -1.78 -8.48
CA GLY A 314 -6.65 -1.00 -7.66
C GLY A 314 -7.92 -1.75 -7.24
N ASP A 315 -8.22 -2.86 -7.86
CA ASP A 315 -9.35 -3.76 -7.56
C ASP A 315 -8.96 -4.96 -6.66
N THR A 316 -7.74 -4.93 -6.09
CA THR A 316 -7.28 -5.91 -5.11
C THR A 316 -7.53 -5.45 -3.68
N ALA A 317 -7.80 -6.40 -2.79
CA ALA A 317 -7.97 -6.10 -1.37
C ALA A 317 -7.57 -7.26 -0.45
N ARG A 318 -7.05 -6.93 0.75
CA ARG A 318 -6.74 -7.91 1.80
C ARG A 318 -5.70 -8.94 1.36
N ILE A 319 -4.57 -8.44 0.84
CA ILE A 319 -3.46 -9.27 0.37
C ILE A 319 -2.30 -9.18 1.36
N THR A 320 -1.70 -10.32 1.69
CA THR A 320 -0.41 -10.39 2.38
C THR A 320 0.69 -10.77 1.40
N ILE A 321 1.75 -9.97 1.36
CA ILE A 321 2.99 -10.23 0.64
C ILE A 321 4.07 -10.37 1.71
N GLU A 322 4.58 -11.57 1.93
CA GLU A 322 5.56 -11.82 2.99
C GLU A 322 6.76 -12.63 2.53
N ASP A 323 7.92 -12.34 3.12
CA ASP A 323 9.17 -13.05 2.84
C ASP A 323 9.50 -13.05 1.34
N VAL A 324 9.35 -11.89 0.68
CA VAL A 324 9.67 -11.70 -0.75
C VAL A 324 10.94 -10.85 -0.88
N ILE A 325 11.90 -11.36 -1.63
CA ILE A 325 13.20 -10.70 -1.86
C ILE A 325 13.40 -10.47 -3.36
N PHE A 326 13.65 -9.22 -3.73
CA PHE A 326 14.09 -8.82 -5.06
C PHE A 326 15.59 -8.58 -5.11
N VAL A 327 16.24 -9.00 -6.20
CA VAL A 327 17.63 -8.68 -6.50
C VAL A 327 17.75 -8.21 -7.94
N HIS A 328 18.27 -7.00 -8.11
CA HIS A 328 18.51 -6.40 -9.43
C HIS A 328 20.01 -6.31 -9.66
N THR A 329 20.51 -7.03 -10.66
CA THR A 329 21.94 -7.04 -11.03
C THR A 329 22.27 -5.96 -12.04
N THR A 330 21.25 -5.35 -12.69
CA THR A 330 21.40 -4.25 -13.64
C THR A 330 20.70 -2.99 -13.14
N SER A 331 21.33 -1.83 -13.38
CA SER A 331 20.70 -0.54 -13.11
C SER A 331 19.79 -0.14 -14.27
N ILE A 332 18.57 0.28 -13.94
CA ILE A 332 17.65 0.81 -14.92
C ILE A 332 17.90 2.30 -15.10
N THR A 333 18.33 2.69 -16.29
CA THR A 333 18.69 4.09 -16.62
C THR A 333 17.53 4.90 -17.18
N SER A 334 16.43 4.24 -17.52
CA SER A 334 15.21 4.86 -18.04
C SER A 334 14.52 5.76 -17.01
N PRO A 335 13.86 6.85 -17.42
CA PRO A 335 13.02 7.66 -16.52
C PRO A 335 11.79 6.91 -15.98
N ALA A 336 11.32 5.85 -16.64
CA ALA A 336 10.32 4.95 -16.07
C ALA A 336 11.03 3.91 -15.21
N LYS A 337 11.10 4.18 -13.93
CA LYS A 337 11.66 3.24 -12.98
C LYS A 337 10.60 2.23 -12.58
N PRO A 338 10.97 0.95 -12.55
CA PRO A 338 10.08 -0.09 -12.04
C PRO A 338 9.86 0.08 -10.55
N ALA A 339 8.83 -0.61 -10.07
CA ALA A 339 8.59 -0.76 -8.66
C ALA A 339 8.60 -2.24 -8.28
N ASP A 340 9.25 -2.56 -7.15
CA ASP A 340 9.24 -3.93 -6.64
C ASP A 340 7.90 -4.28 -6.04
N PHE A 341 7.31 -3.33 -5.28
CA PHE A 341 5.98 -3.48 -4.69
C PHE A 341 5.09 -2.30 -5.09
N ALA A 342 4.16 -2.53 -6.01
CA ALA A 342 3.16 -1.54 -6.43
C ALA A 342 1.83 -1.79 -5.70
N LEU A 343 1.60 -1.04 -4.61
CA LEU A 343 0.44 -1.15 -3.75
C LEU A 343 -0.67 -0.23 -4.26
N ARG A 344 -1.45 -0.66 -5.25
CA ARG A 344 -2.54 0.12 -5.84
C ARG A 344 -3.91 -0.24 -5.28
N GLY A 345 -4.02 -1.39 -4.59
CA GLY A 345 -5.21 -1.87 -3.91
C GLY A 345 -5.37 -1.32 -2.49
N SER A 346 -6.27 -1.92 -1.72
CA SER A 346 -6.58 -1.54 -0.33
C SER A 346 -6.30 -2.70 0.64
N GLN A 347 -5.94 -2.39 1.88
CA GLN A 347 -5.68 -3.40 2.91
C GLN A 347 -4.54 -4.37 2.54
N LEU A 348 -3.49 -3.86 1.92
CA LEU A 348 -2.32 -4.63 1.52
C LEU A 348 -1.26 -4.58 2.62
N LEU A 349 -0.66 -5.73 2.92
CA LEU A 349 0.44 -5.88 3.88
C LEU A 349 1.67 -6.44 3.16
N VAL A 350 2.77 -5.68 3.18
CA VAL A 350 4.12 -6.12 2.80
C VAL A 350 4.88 -6.37 4.08
N LEU A 351 5.26 -7.62 4.34
CA LEU A 351 5.82 -8.07 5.62
C LEU A 351 7.15 -8.80 5.41
N ARG A 352 8.20 -8.41 6.13
CA ARG A 352 9.54 -9.03 6.05
C ARG A 352 10.07 -9.17 4.62
N CYS A 353 9.79 -8.17 3.80
CA CYS A 353 10.22 -8.14 2.42
C CYS A 353 11.51 -7.32 2.24
N GLY A 354 12.12 -7.45 1.09
CA GLY A 354 13.31 -6.68 0.77
C GLY A 354 13.59 -6.59 -0.70
N SER A 355 14.47 -5.64 -1.03
CA SER A 355 15.05 -5.49 -2.35
C SER A 355 16.52 -5.10 -2.23
N THR A 356 17.30 -5.48 -3.23
CA THR A 356 18.67 -5.03 -3.44
C THR A 356 18.82 -4.56 -4.86
N GLY A 357 19.04 -3.26 -5.04
CA GLY A 357 19.18 -2.64 -6.35
C GLY A 357 19.32 -1.13 -6.26
N ASN A 358 19.61 -0.49 -7.38
CA ASN A 358 19.83 0.95 -7.45
C ASN A 358 18.87 1.62 -8.44
N ASP A 359 18.58 2.90 -8.14
CA ASP A 359 17.76 3.77 -9.00
C ASP A 359 16.35 3.24 -9.26
N GLU A 360 15.69 2.64 -8.27
CA GLU A 360 14.38 2.02 -8.39
C GLU A 360 13.41 2.47 -7.29
N PHE A 361 12.12 2.22 -7.51
CA PHE A 361 11.11 2.37 -6.49
C PHE A 361 10.95 1.04 -5.75
N TYR A 362 11.30 0.99 -4.48
CA TYR A 362 11.03 -0.18 -3.66
C TYR A 362 9.55 -0.39 -3.44
N VAL A 363 8.85 0.69 -3.06
CA VAL A 363 7.40 0.66 -2.86
C VAL A 363 6.76 1.90 -3.45
N ILE A 364 5.70 1.70 -4.23
CA ILE A 364 4.83 2.78 -4.71
C ILE A 364 3.37 2.52 -4.33
N THR A 365 2.58 3.59 -4.35
CA THR A 365 1.12 3.52 -4.34
C THR A 365 0.55 3.96 -5.69
N GLY A 366 -0.68 3.58 -5.99
CA GLY A 366 -1.39 4.02 -7.20
C GLY A 366 -1.96 5.42 -7.08
N ALA A 367 -2.47 5.94 -8.19
CA ALA A 367 -3.28 7.15 -8.20
C ALA A 367 -4.62 6.90 -7.48
N ARG A 368 -5.05 7.85 -6.65
CA ARG A 368 -6.33 7.81 -5.92
C ARG A 368 -6.49 6.58 -5.02
N ASN A 369 -5.39 5.97 -4.64
CA ASN A 369 -5.37 4.78 -3.81
C ASN A 369 -5.80 5.11 -2.38
N GLN A 370 -6.77 4.35 -1.85
CA GLN A 370 -7.30 4.53 -0.50
C GLN A 370 -6.96 3.30 0.34
N GLY A 371 -6.06 3.47 1.32
CA GLY A 371 -5.63 2.40 2.22
C GLY A 371 -6.75 1.87 3.16
N PRO A 372 -6.34 1.26 4.27
CA PRO A 372 -4.98 1.20 4.83
C PRO A 372 -4.07 0.22 4.09
N ASN A 373 -2.81 0.61 3.86
CA ASN A 373 -1.75 -0.26 3.36
C ASN A 373 -0.53 -0.19 4.29
N VAL A 374 0.22 -1.26 4.41
CA VAL A 374 1.31 -1.39 5.39
C VAL A 374 2.56 -2.00 4.76
N VAL A 375 3.72 -1.42 5.06
CA VAL A 375 5.05 -2.01 4.86
C VAL A 375 5.65 -2.21 6.25
N LEU A 376 5.88 -3.46 6.64
CA LEU A 376 6.26 -3.87 7.99
C LEU A 376 7.53 -4.70 7.99
N ASP A 377 8.46 -4.43 8.93
CA ASP A 377 9.66 -5.23 9.19
C ASP A 377 10.49 -5.54 7.94
N SER A 378 10.61 -4.58 7.01
CA SER A 378 11.21 -4.76 5.70
C SER A 378 12.55 -4.03 5.57
N THR A 379 13.42 -4.50 4.66
CA THR A 379 14.74 -3.89 4.45
C THR A 379 15.05 -3.78 2.96
N PHE A 380 15.33 -2.55 2.51
CA PHE A 380 15.63 -2.24 1.12
C PHE A 380 17.05 -1.66 1.00
N LYS A 381 17.90 -2.25 0.17
CA LYS A 381 19.32 -1.92 0.03
C LYS A 381 19.61 -1.32 -1.34
N GLY A 382 20.37 -0.23 -1.34
CA GLY A 382 20.67 0.59 -2.50
C GLY A 382 19.99 1.95 -2.44
N ASN A 383 20.16 2.77 -3.48
CA ASN A 383 19.72 4.16 -3.48
C ASN A 383 18.25 4.37 -3.95
N GLY A 384 17.43 3.32 -3.90
CA GLY A 384 16.02 3.37 -4.23
C GLY A 384 15.17 4.00 -3.12
N HIS A 385 13.88 4.19 -3.38
CA HIS A 385 12.98 4.90 -2.46
C HIS A 385 11.65 4.17 -2.24
N ILE A 386 11.14 4.25 -1.01
CA ILE A 386 9.71 4.08 -0.74
C ILE A 386 9.06 5.43 -1.06
N GLN A 387 8.36 5.51 -2.19
CA GLN A 387 7.83 6.78 -2.66
C GLN A 387 6.45 6.59 -3.29
N PRO A 388 5.35 6.95 -2.59
CA PRO A 388 4.04 7.05 -3.20
C PRO A 388 4.12 7.78 -4.53
N HIS A 389 3.57 7.13 -5.60
CA HIS A 389 3.97 7.54 -6.94
C HIS A 389 3.27 8.81 -7.40
N GLN A 390 1.92 8.89 -7.26
CA GLN A 390 1.17 9.99 -7.87
C GLN A 390 -0.26 10.12 -7.32
N ARG A 391 -0.80 11.34 -7.45
CA ARG A 391 -2.24 11.63 -7.53
C ARG A 391 -3.08 11.10 -6.37
N TRP A 392 -2.72 11.54 -5.17
CA TRP A 392 -3.52 11.39 -3.96
C TRP A 392 -3.80 9.94 -3.52
N ALA A 393 -2.79 9.27 -3.04
CA ALA A 393 -2.98 8.10 -2.20
C ALA A 393 -3.17 8.52 -0.73
N THR A 394 -3.83 7.68 0.07
CA THR A 394 -4.02 7.91 1.50
C THR A 394 -3.82 6.63 2.32
N GLY A 395 -3.35 6.78 3.57
CA GLY A 395 -3.29 5.69 4.53
C GLY A 395 -2.23 4.64 4.22
N LEU A 396 -0.97 5.05 4.06
CA LEU A 396 0.21 4.18 4.04
C LEU A 396 0.92 4.24 5.39
N LEU A 397 1.20 3.10 6.00
CA LEU A 397 2.10 2.95 7.13
C LEU A 397 3.41 2.28 6.67
N VAL A 398 4.53 2.90 6.97
CA VAL A 398 5.87 2.31 6.88
C VAL A 398 6.37 2.11 8.31
N ASP A 399 6.38 0.86 8.78
CA ASP A 399 6.58 0.49 10.18
C ASP A 399 7.81 -0.41 10.32
N ASN A 400 8.74 -0.02 11.20
CA ASN A 400 9.96 -0.77 11.48
C ASN A 400 10.71 -1.20 10.21
N THR A 401 10.82 -0.30 9.24
CA THR A 401 11.38 -0.55 7.91
C THR A 401 12.68 0.22 7.70
N HIS A 402 13.65 -0.38 7.01
CA HIS A 402 14.99 0.16 6.87
C HIS A 402 15.38 0.36 5.40
N VAL A 403 15.80 1.58 5.06
CA VAL A 403 16.26 1.99 3.71
C VAL A 403 17.61 2.71 3.84
N PRO A 404 18.68 2.00 4.24
CA PRO A 404 19.93 2.63 4.72
C PRO A 404 20.63 3.56 3.71
N ASP A 405 20.51 3.29 2.42
CA ASP A 405 21.17 4.05 1.37
C ASP A 405 20.20 4.85 0.47
N GLY A 406 18.89 4.72 0.72
CA GLY A 406 17.82 5.35 -0.07
C GLY A 406 16.90 6.24 0.77
N GLY A 407 15.67 6.44 0.32
CA GLY A 407 14.74 7.38 0.94
C GLY A 407 13.34 6.86 1.20
N ILE A 408 12.62 7.59 2.08
CA ILE A 408 11.18 7.46 2.29
C ILE A 408 10.55 8.84 2.08
N ASP A 409 9.66 8.96 1.07
CA ASP A 409 9.18 10.26 0.60
C ASP A 409 7.65 10.32 0.55
N LEU A 410 7.03 10.97 1.52
CA LEU A 410 5.61 11.34 1.55
C LEU A 410 5.49 12.81 1.15
N MET A 411 5.30 13.11 -0.15
CA MET A 411 5.58 14.45 -0.65
C MET A 411 4.68 14.89 -1.82
N ASN A 412 4.84 16.16 -2.19
CA ASN A 412 4.36 16.71 -3.45
C ASN A 412 5.41 16.53 -4.54
N ARG A 413 5.08 15.82 -5.59
CA ARG A 413 5.92 15.63 -6.78
C ARG A 413 5.66 16.66 -7.88
N GLY A 414 4.76 17.61 -7.65
CA GLY A 414 4.50 18.72 -8.57
C GLY A 414 4.18 18.29 -10.00
N GLU A 415 4.83 18.93 -10.95
CA GLU A 415 4.62 18.71 -12.39
C GLU A 415 5.36 17.47 -12.94
N MET A 416 6.04 16.70 -12.08
CA MET A 416 6.77 15.52 -12.54
C MET A 416 5.88 14.51 -13.24
N GLY A 417 6.48 13.79 -14.20
CA GLY A 417 5.76 12.82 -15.01
C GLY A 417 4.59 13.49 -15.74
N SER A 418 3.39 13.06 -15.46
CA SER A 418 2.14 13.58 -16.01
C SER A 418 1.36 14.43 -14.99
N GLY A 419 2.06 15.27 -14.20
CA GLY A 419 1.44 16.06 -13.13
C GLY A 419 1.09 15.18 -11.93
N HIS A 420 2.13 14.71 -11.21
CA HIS A 420 1.94 13.79 -10.09
C HIS A 420 1.33 14.46 -8.84
N GLY A 421 1.66 15.74 -8.61
CA GLY A 421 1.12 16.54 -7.52
C GLY A 421 1.36 15.93 -6.14
N TRP A 422 0.47 16.20 -5.20
CA TRP A 422 0.47 15.54 -3.90
C TRP A 422 0.25 14.03 -4.05
N THR A 423 1.19 13.24 -3.57
CA THR A 423 1.18 11.79 -3.75
C THR A 423 0.61 11.05 -2.56
N MET A 424 0.71 11.64 -1.35
CA MET A 424 0.27 11.00 -0.11
C MET A 424 -0.33 11.99 0.88
N GLY A 425 -1.48 11.60 1.44
CA GLY A 425 -2.03 12.16 2.67
C GLY A 425 -2.28 11.07 3.70
N TRP A 426 -2.23 11.44 4.99
CA TRP A 426 -2.52 10.54 6.10
C TRP A 426 -1.57 9.32 6.16
N GLY A 427 -0.33 9.50 5.67
CA GLY A 427 0.74 8.52 5.72
C GLY A 427 1.54 8.62 7.02
N VAL A 428 2.07 7.49 7.48
CA VAL A 428 2.84 7.38 8.72
C VAL A 428 4.14 6.62 8.46
N VAL A 429 5.26 7.16 8.93
CA VAL A 429 6.53 6.45 9.03
C VAL A 429 6.82 6.27 10.53
N TRP A 430 6.87 5.02 10.98
CA TRP A 430 6.96 4.65 12.38
C TRP A 430 8.23 3.83 12.65
N ASN A 431 9.04 4.25 13.62
CA ASN A 431 10.28 3.55 14.06
C ASN A 431 11.15 3.03 12.91
N SER A 432 11.15 3.72 11.78
CA SER A 432 11.84 3.34 10.55
C SER A 432 13.09 4.18 10.33
N SER A 433 13.99 3.71 9.47
CA SER A 433 15.22 4.44 9.14
C SER A 433 15.46 4.52 7.64
N ALA A 434 15.98 5.66 7.17
CA ALA A 434 16.40 5.87 5.80
C ALA A 434 17.60 6.81 5.73
N ALA A 435 18.34 6.81 4.62
CA ALA A 435 19.36 7.84 4.42
C ALA A 435 18.72 9.24 4.33
N SER A 436 17.52 9.33 3.70
CA SER A 436 16.73 10.56 3.65
C SER A 436 15.24 10.32 3.91
N LEU A 437 14.60 11.33 4.51
CA LEU A 437 13.17 11.37 4.80
C LEU A 437 12.60 12.68 4.27
N VAL A 438 11.61 12.61 3.39
CA VAL A 438 10.84 13.78 2.94
C VAL A 438 9.40 13.60 3.36
N ILE A 439 8.98 14.31 4.40
CA ILE A 439 7.63 14.21 4.95
C ILE A 439 7.00 15.60 4.84
N GLN A 440 6.01 15.75 3.97
CA GLN A 440 5.33 17.01 3.71
C GLN A 440 3.84 16.88 4.03
N ASN A 441 3.23 17.94 4.57
CA ASN A 441 1.79 18.00 4.82
C ASN A 441 1.05 18.64 3.64
N PRO A 442 0.15 17.90 2.99
CA PRO A 442 -0.78 18.51 2.04
C PRO A 442 -1.73 19.48 2.74
N PRO A 443 -2.30 20.46 2.03
CA PRO A 443 -3.38 21.29 2.57
C PRO A 443 -4.53 20.41 3.09
N GLY A 444 -4.95 20.63 4.33
CA GLY A 444 -6.06 19.91 4.96
C GLY A 444 -5.81 18.42 5.26
N ALA A 445 -4.57 17.95 5.13
CA ALA A 445 -4.17 16.59 5.47
C ALA A 445 -2.85 16.59 6.24
N ALA A 446 -2.45 15.43 6.72
CA ALA A 446 -1.22 15.27 7.50
C ALA A 446 -0.45 14.01 7.10
N ASN A 447 0.87 14.09 7.22
CA ASN A 447 1.78 12.96 7.20
C ASN A 447 2.66 13.01 8.44
N TRP A 448 3.04 11.88 8.97
CA TRP A 448 3.80 11.75 10.21
C TRP A 448 5.09 10.97 10.01
N SER A 449 6.14 11.39 10.74
CA SER A 449 7.41 10.67 10.92
C SER A 449 7.68 10.59 12.42
N ILE A 450 7.58 9.40 13.00
CA ILE A 450 7.61 9.19 14.44
C ILE A 450 8.63 8.11 14.79
N GLY A 451 9.58 8.43 15.68
CA GLY A 451 10.64 7.51 16.09
C GLY A 451 11.65 7.18 14.99
N THR A 452 11.71 7.98 13.93
CA THR A 452 12.49 7.71 12.73
C THR A 452 13.92 8.22 12.83
N SER A 453 14.82 7.62 12.03
CA SER A 453 16.21 8.09 11.90
C SER A 453 16.61 8.28 10.44
N GLY A 454 17.41 9.32 10.19
CA GLY A 454 17.87 9.71 8.86
C GLY A 454 17.97 11.23 8.69
N SER A 455 18.35 11.66 7.49
CA SER A 455 18.39 13.07 7.12
C SER A 455 17.00 13.54 6.72
N GLU A 456 16.40 14.41 7.52
CA GLU A 456 15.12 15.03 7.18
C GLU A 456 15.32 16.18 6.22
N LEU A 457 14.62 16.12 5.10
CA LEU A 457 14.72 17.08 4.02
C LEU A 457 13.36 17.73 3.79
N THR A 458 13.35 19.00 3.40
CA THR A 458 12.13 19.72 3.00
C THR A 458 11.72 19.40 1.58
N ALA A 459 12.69 18.98 0.76
CA ALA A 459 12.48 18.48 -0.59
C ALA A 459 13.50 17.36 -0.89
N PRO A 460 13.19 16.40 -1.76
CA PRO A 460 14.11 15.31 -2.06
C PRO A 460 15.38 15.81 -2.76
N MET A 461 16.54 15.30 -2.37
CA MET A 461 17.82 15.59 -3.04
C MET A 461 17.86 14.96 -4.43
N LYS A 462 17.15 13.86 -4.63
CA LYS A 462 17.06 13.12 -5.88
C LYS A 462 15.66 12.54 -6.00
N ILE A 463 15.03 12.71 -7.13
CA ILE A 463 13.85 11.93 -7.48
C ILE A 463 14.28 10.87 -8.48
N ILE A 464 13.91 9.64 -8.20
CA ILE A 464 14.20 8.52 -9.07
C ILE A 464 13.61 8.80 -10.47
N GLY A 465 14.45 8.71 -11.48
CA GLY A 465 14.05 8.97 -12.87
C GLY A 465 14.07 10.44 -13.31
N VAL A 466 14.40 11.41 -12.44
CA VAL A 466 14.45 12.83 -12.78
C VAL A 466 15.86 13.38 -12.55
N ARG A 467 16.51 13.85 -13.62
CA ARG A 467 17.81 14.51 -13.52
C ARG A 467 17.65 16.03 -13.49
N GLY A 468 18.24 16.68 -12.47
CA GLY A 468 18.58 18.09 -12.49
C GLY A 468 17.44 19.11 -12.48
N ARG A 469 16.27 18.78 -11.95
CA ARG A 469 15.20 19.75 -11.71
C ARG A 469 15.20 20.19 -10.25
N ASP A 470 14.95 21.48 -10.07
CA ASP A 470 14.56 22.02 -8.78
C ASP A 470 13.26 21.34 -8.34
N LEU A 471 13.28 20.70 -7.18
CA LEU A 471 12.23 19.76 -6.77
C LEU A 471 11.07 20.45 -6.05
N GLY A 472 10.93 21.72 -6.26
CA GLY A 472 9.80 22.52 -5.82
C GLY A 472 10.12 23.43 -4.64
N PRO A 473 9.16 24.31 -4.30
CA PRO A 473 9.30 25.26 -3.20
C PRO A 473 9.35 24.53 -1.85
N ASP A 474 9.85 25.22 -0.84
CA ASP A 474 9.71 24.81 0.55
C ASP A 474 8.24 24.60 0.87
N LEU A 475 7.86 23.34 1.05
CA LEU A 475 6.48 22.95 1.37
C LEU A 475 6.35 22.70 2.88
N PRO A 476 5.13 22.82 3.44
CA PRO A 476 4.92 22.55 4.84
C PRO A 476 5.42 21.16 5.22
N GLN A 477 6.35 21.12 6.18
CA GLN A 477 6.88 19.88 6.71
C GLN A 477 5.79 19.13 7.46
N GLY A 478 5.80 17.81 7.36
CA GLY A 478 4.93 16.91 8.12
C GLY A 478 5.20 16.97 9.63
N PHE A 479 4.44 16.20 10.36
CA PHE A 479 4.63 16.11 11.80
C PHE A 479 5.76 15.14 12.13
N ILE A 480 6.83 15.69 12.73
CA ILE A 480 8.02 14.93 13.11
C ILE A 480 8.08 14.85 14.62
N GLU A 481 8.21 13.62 15.14
CA GLU A 481 8.28 13.34 16.56
C GLU A 481 9.38 12.33 16.87
N SER A 482 10.09 12.53 17.98
CA SER A 482 11.13 11.60 18.51
C SER A 482 12.20 11.22 17.49
N ARG A 483 12.71 12.22 16.75
CA ARG A 483 13.79 12.03 15.77
C ARG A 483 15.00 11.31 16.37
N ASN A 484 15.49 10.27 15.69
CA ASN A 484 16.61 9.41 16.10
C ASN A 484 16.37 8.65 17.43
N HIS A 485 15.16 8.61 17.92
CA HIS A 485 14.79 7.91 19.16
C HIS A 485 13.53 7.07 18.92
N PRO A 486 13.65 5.74 18.83
CA PRO A 486 12.50 4.87 18.71
C PRO A 486 11.48 5.10 19.83
N VAL A 487 10.21 4.97 19.50
CA VAL A 487 9.09 5.17 20.42
C VAL A 487 8.38 3.85 20.74
N LEU A 488 7.52 3.87 21.73
CA LEU A 488 6.58 2.77 22.01
C LEU A 488 5.19 3.13 21.47
N PRO A 489 4.46 2.13 20.92
CA PRO A 489 4.86 0.71 20.76
C PRO A 489 5.97 0.51 19.74
N ALA A 490 6.71 -0.59 19.85
CA ALA A 490 7.81 -0.91 18.93
C ALA A 490 7.35 -1.01 17.46
N SER A 491 6.15 -1.54 17.22
CA SER A 491 5.45 -1.51 15.93
C SER A 491 4.02 -1.01 16.15
N LEU A 492 3.64 0.00 15.40
CA LEU A 492 2.28 0.53 15.45
C LEU A 492 1.27 -0.48 14.92
N TYR A 493 1.56 -1.12 13.79
CA TYR A 493 0.69 -2.13 13.19
C TYR A 493 0.42 -3.30 14.14
N ARG A 494 1.48 -3.85 14.76
CA ARG A 494 1.36 -4.98 15.69
C ARG A 494 0.52 -4.62 16.91
N GLU A 495 0.72 -3.45 17.47
CA GLU A 495 -0.06 -3.00 18.63
C GLU A 495 -1.53 -2.77 18.29
N GLN A 496 -1.82 -2.10 17.17
CA GLN A 496 -3.18 -1.93 16.66
C GLN A 496 -3.85 -3.29 16.40
N LEU A 497 -3.12 -4.26 15.84
CA LEU A 497 -3.64 -5.60 15.59
C LEU A 497 -3.95 -6.35 16.90
N ALA A 498 -3.05 -6.26 17.88
CA ALA A 498 -3.25 -6.87 19.20
C ALA A 498 -4.41 -6.23 19.94
N GLU A 499 -4.59 -4.91 19.83
CA GLU A 499 -5.73 -4.22 20.46
C GLU A 499 -7.06 -4.61 19.82
N ARG A 500 -7.11 -4.73 18.48
CA ARG A 500 -8.32 -5.08 17.74
C ARG A 500 -8.74 -6.55 17.89
N LEU A 501 -7.79 -7.49 17.79
CA LEU A 501 -8.07 -8.93 17.71
C LEU A 501 -7.52 -9.75 18.88
N GLY A 502 -6.84 -9.12 19.81
CA GLY A 502 -6.12 -9.77 20.89
C GLY A 502 -4.70 -10.22 20.49
N PRO A 503 -3.80 -10.42 21.46
CA PRO A 503 -2.38 -10.72 21.21
C PRO A 503 -2.15 -12.04 20.44
N ALA A 504 -3.12 -12.95 20.43
CA ALA A 504 -3.03 -14.20 19.68
C ALA A 504 -2.97 -13.97 18.15
N ALA A 505 -3.51 -12.86 17.66
CA ALA A 505 -3.47 -12.51 16.24
C ALA A 505 -2.04 -12.22 15.74
N LEU A 506 -1.12 -11.83 16.63
CA LEU A 506 0.29 -11.60 16.28
C LEU A 506 0.99 -12.86 15.79
N LYS A 507 0.52 -14.06 16.19
CA LYS A 507 1.08 -15.34 15.70
C LYS A 507 0.92 -15.53 14.19
N ALA A 508 0.00 -14.81 13.57
CA ALA A 508 -0.15 -14.84 12.11
C ALA A 508 0.97 -14.09 11.38
N LEU A 509 1.67 -13.20 12.08
CA LEU A 509 2.78 -12.42 11.50
C LEU A 509 4.14 -13.10 11.71
N ASP A 510 4.25 -13.98 12.71
CA ASP A 510 5.48 -14.66 13.11
C ASP A 510 5.16 -16.17 13.29
N PRO A 511 4.94 -16.92 12.19
CA PRO A 511 4.52 -18.33 12.22
C PRO A 511 5.60 -19.30 12.67
#